data_b9c415b3cbd4ef0dfd385ff74fbf311f
#
_entry.id   b9c415b3cbd4ef0dfd385ff74fbf311f
#
_cell.length_a   1.000
_cell.length_b   1.000
_cell.length_c   1.000
_cell.angle_alpha   90.00
_cell.angle_beta   90.00
_cell.angle_gamma   90.00
#
_symmetry.space_group_name_H-M   'P 1'
#
loop_
_entity.id
_entity.type
_entity.pdbx_description
1 polymer ?
#
loop_
_entity_poly.entity_id
_entity_poly.type
_entity_poly.pdbx_seq_one_letter_code
_entity_poly.pdbx_strand_id
1 'polypeptide(L)'
;MTDHDPVTSPPRRVVVAEDESLIRMDIVEILRDNGFEVVGEAADGETAVALATELRPDLVIMDVKMPQLDGISAAERLSKNHIAPVVLLTAFSQKELVERAAEAGALAYVVKPFTPSDLLPAIEIALSRYAQIITLEAEVADLVERFETRKLVDRAKGLLNEKMGLTEPEAFRWIQKASMDRRLTMHDVAQAIIEQLSAKK
;
A
#
# COMPACT_ATOMS: atom_id res chain seq x y z
N MET A 1 -22.95 33.80 -14.30
CA MET A 1 -23.13 32.38 -14.55
C MET A 1 -21.73 31.83 -14.77
N THR A 2 -21.12 31.34 -13.70
CA THR A 2 -19.81 30.71 -13.75
C THR A 2 -20.04 29.20 -13.86
N ASP A 3 -19.80 28.67 -15.08
CA ASP A 3 -19.74 27.25 -15.30
C ASP A 3 -18.65 26.66 -14.39
N HIS A 4 -19.08 25.95 -13.34
CA HIS A 4 -18.24 25.02 -12.62
C HIS A 4 -18.25 23.73 -13.46
N ASP A 5 -17.28 23.59 -14.36
CA ASP A 5 -16.95 22.28 -14.87
C ASP A 5 -16.61 21.38 -13.67
N PRO A 6 -17.32 20.27 -13.49
CA PRO A 6 -16.90 19.30 -12.49
C PRO A 6 -15.52 18.78 -12.90
N VAL A 7 -14.52 19.02 -12.08
CA VAL A 7 -13.21 18.35 -12.18
C VAL A 7 -13.48 16.87 -12.04
N THR A 8 -13.75 16.19 -13.17
CA THR A 8 -13.91 14.74 -13.22
C THR A 8 -12.54 14.16 -12.92
N SER A 9 -12.39 13.59 -11.74
CA SER A 9 -11.23 12.74 -11.43
C SER A 9 -11.08 11.68 -12.53
N PRO A 10 -9.86 11.32 -12.94
CA PRO A 10 -9.67 10.29 -13.95
C PRO A 10 -10.38 8.99 -13.50
N PRO A 11 -10.89 8.21 -14.46
CA PRO A 11 -11.57 6.96 -14.16
C PRO A 11 -10.63 6.01 -13.41
N ARG A 12 -11.14 5.32 -12.39
CA ARG A 12 -10.38 4.32 -11.64
C ARG A 12 -10.07 3.13 -12.54
N ARG A 13 -8.81 2.72 -12.56
CA ARG A 13 -8.27 1.66 -13.40
C ARG A 13 -8.42 0.31 -12.73
N VAL A 14 -9.02 -0.66 -13.40
CA VAL A 14 -9.34 -1.98 -12.85
C VAL A 14 -8.76 -3.10 -13.71
N VAL A 15 -8.18 -4.11 -13.06
CA VAL A 15 -7.87 -5.41 -13.69
C VAL A 15 -8.93 -6.40 -13.24
N VAL A 16 -9.48 -7.17 -14.21
CA VAL A 16 -10.47 -8.21 -13.97
C VAL A 16 -9.86 -9.56 -14.26
N ALA A 17 -9.95 -10.50 -13.31
CA ALA A 17 -9.46 -11.87 -13.42
C ALA A 17 -10.59 -12.87 -13.15
N GLU A 18 -10.98 -13.60 -14.18
CA GLU A 18 -12.09 -14.56 -14.16
C GLU A 18 -11.90 -15.54 -15.33
N ASP A 19 -11.90 -16.83 -15.06
CA ASP A 19 -11.66 -17.85 -16.09
C ASP A 19 -12.88 -18.08 -16.99
N GLU A 20 -14.10 -17.88 -16.46
CA GLU A 20 -15.34 -17.97 -17.25
C GLU A 20 -15.56 -16.69 -18.06
N SER A 21 -15.39 -16.79 -19.39
CA SER A 21 -15.44 -15.63 -20.30
C SER A 21 -16.76 -14.84 -20.23
N LEU A 22 -17.90 -15.50 -20.03
CA LEU A 22 -19.20 -14.83 -19.93
C LEU A 22 -19.29 -13.99 -18.64
N ILE A 23 -18.87 -14.55 -17.52
CA ILE A 23 -18.87 -13.84 -16.24
C ILE A 23 -17.89 -12.66 -16.30
N ARG A 24 -16.71 -12.87 -16.90
CA ARG A 24 -15.72 -11.79 -17.09
C ARG A 24 -16.30 -10.64 -17.91
N MET A 25 -17.02 -10.94 -19.02
CA MET A 25 -17.66 -9.92 -19.84
C MET A 25 -18.71 -9.13 -19.03
N ASP A 26 -19.54 -9.81 -18.24
CA ASP A 26 -20.56 -9.17 -17.39
C ASP A 26 -19.91 -8.21 -16.37
N ILE A 27 -18.81 -8.63 -15.73
CA ILE A 27 -18.05 -7.77 -14.80
C ILE A 27 -17.52 -6.53 -15.53
N VAL A 28 -16.92 -6.72 -16.69
CA VAL A 28 -16.35 -5.62 -17.50
C VAL A 28 -17.43 -4.63 -17.91
N GLU A 29 -18.61 -5.11 -18.31
CA GLU A 29 -19.76 -4.26 -18.66
C GLU A 29 -20.24 -3.46 -17.43
N ILE A 30 -20.47 -4.12 -16.28
CA ILE A 30 -20.85 -3.45 -15.04
C ILE A 30 -19.85 -2.35 -14.67
N LEU A 31 -18.56 -2.62 -14.76
CA LEU A 31 -17.53 -1.64 -14.43
C LEU A 31 -17.53 -0.44 -15.35
N ARG A 32 -17.58 -0.67 -16.67
CA ARG A 32 -17.60 0.40 -17.70
C ARG A 32 -18.82 1.29 -17.56
N ASP A 33 -19.99 0.70 -17.34
CA ASP A 33 -21.25 1.42 -17.16
C ASP A 33 -21.26 2.30 -15.90
N ASN A 34 -20.39 1.97 -14.93
CA ASN A 34 -20.23 2.72 -13.68
C ASN A 34 -18.96 3.58 -13.62
N GLY A 35 -18.36 3.88 -14.78
CA GLY A 35 -17.26 4.86 -14.90
C GLY A 35 -15.89 4.35 -14.51
N PHE A 36 -15.68 3.03 -14.43
CA PHE A 36 -14.36 2.43 -14.28
C PHE A 36 -13.70 2.16 -15.63
N GLU A 37 -12.37 2.23 -15.67
CA GLU A 37 -11.58 1.85 -16.83
C GLU A 37 -10.99 0.46 -16.63
N VAL A 38 -11.45 -0.54 -17.39
CA VAL A 38 -10.85 -1.88 -17.36
C VAL A 38 -9.60 -1.87 -18.22
N VAL A 39 -8.44 -1.91 -17.57
CA VAL A 39 -7.10 -1.80 -18.20
C VAL A 39 -6.46 -3.15 -18.47
N GLY A 40 -7.00 -4.24 -17.93
CA GLY A 40 -6.50 -5.59 -18.17
C GLY A 40 -7.54 -6.66 -17.81
N GLU A 41 -7.51 -7.76 -18.56
CA GLU A 41 -8.34 -8.93 -18.34
C GLU A 41 -7.45 -10.17 -18.27
N ALA A 42 -7.70 -11.07 -17.32
CA ALA A 42 -6.99 -12.32 -17.14
C ALA A 42 -7.96 -13.49 -17.00
N ALA A 43 -7.54 -14.67 -17.42
CA ALA A 43 -8.28 -15.92 -17.25
C ALA A 43 -7.64 -16.85 -16.18
N ASP A 44 -6.60 -16.40 -15.53
CA ASP A 44 -5.87 -17.13 -14.49
C ASP A 44 -5.14 -16.19 -13.53
N GLY A 45 -4.76 -16.69 -12.35
CA GLY A 45 -4.16 -15.89 -11.30
C GLY A 45 -2.72 -15.43 -11.59
N GLU A 46 -1.91 -16.20 -12.32
CA GLU A 46 -0.54 -15.78 -12.66
C GLU A 46 -0.57 -14.61 -13.63
N THR A 47 -1.41 -14.67 -14.67
CA THR A 47 -1.63 -13.56 -15.62
C THR A 47 -2.18 -12.34 -14.89
N ALA A 48 -3.12 -12.53 -13.95
CA ALA A 48 -3.67 -11.42 -13.16
C ALA A 48 -2.61 -10.70 -12.33
N VAL A 49 -1.73 -11.44 -11.64
CA VAL A 49 -0.62 -10.87 -10.87
C VAL A 49 0.37 -10.13 -11.78
N ALA A 50 0.69 -10.69 -12.94
CA ALA A 50 1.60 -10.06 -13.90
C ALA A 50 1.03 -8.73 -14.41
N LEU A 51 -0.23 -8.73 -14.88
CA LEU A 51 -0.92 -7.53 -15.34
C LEU A 51 -1.03 -6.46 -14.25
N ALA A 52 -1.42 -6.84 -13.03
CA ALA A 52 -1.54 -5.89 -11.92
C ALA A 52 -0.17 -5.30 -11.54
N THR A 53 0.90 -6.08 -11.62
CA THR A 53 2.26 -5.61 -11.33
C THR A 53 2.74 -4.60 -12.38
N GLU A 54 2.47 -4.86 -13.65
CA GLU A 54 2.85 -4.01 -14.77
C GLU A 54 2.00 -2.73 -14.84
N LEU A 55 0.68 -2.89 -14.80
CA LEU A 55 -0.27 -1.80 -15.04
C LEU A 55 -0.53 -0.92 -13.81
N ARG A 56 -0.23 -1.43 -12.60
CA ARG A 56 -0.52 -0.73 -11.33
C ARG A 56 -1.95 -0.15 -11.30
N PRO A 57 -2.98 -1.00 -11.35
CA PRO A 57 -4.37 -0.56 -11.31
C PRO A 57 -4.75 -0.04 -9.92
N ASP A 58 -5.85 0.69 -9.86
CA ASP A 58 -6.44 1.13 -8.59
C ASP A 58 -7.16 -0.01 -7.85
N LEU A 59 -7.55 -1.07 -8.58
CA LEU A 59 -8.29 -2.20 -8.05
C LEU A 59 -8.07 -3.45 -8.90
N VAL A 60 -8.10 -4.62 -8.26
CA VAL A 60 -8.20 -5.92 -8.92
C VAL A 60 -9.49 -6.62 -8.47
N ILE A 61 -10.31 -7.05 -9.42
CA ILE A 61 -11.45 -7.94 -9.17
C ILE A 61 -11.05 -9.33 -9.65
N MET A 62 -11.18 -10.33 -8.77
CA MET A 62 -10.59 -11.64 -9.03
C MET A 62 -11.47 -12.78 -8.54
N ASP A 63 -11.72 -13.76 -9.40
CA ASP A 63 -12.36 -15.00 -8.95
C ASP A 63 -11.43 -15.81 -8.05
N VAL A 64 -12.01 -16.49 -7.07
CA VAL A 64 -11.27 -17.38 -6.17
C VAL A 64 -10.78 -18.62 -6.92
N LYS A 65 -11.61 -19.22 -7.77
CA LYS A 65 -11.28 -20.46 -8.47
C LYS A 65 -10.79 -20.16 -9.89
N MET A 66 -9.50 -20.11 -10.05
CA MET A 66 -8.88 -19.95 -11.36
C MET A 66 -7.78 -20.99 -11.59
N PRO A 67 -7.46 -21.30 -12.85
CA PRO A 67 -6.35 -22.20 -13.19
C PRO A 67 -4.99 -21.55 -12.84
N GLN A 68 -3.93 -22.37 -12.81
CA GLN A 68 -2.54 -22.03 -12.52
C GLN A 68 -2.32 -21.52 -11.09
N LEU A 69 -2.87 -20.34 -10.75
CA LEU A 69 -2.82 -19.75 -9.42
C LEU A 69 -4.24 -19.38 -9.01
N ASP A 70 -4.69 -19.88 -7.86
CA ASP A 70 -6.00 -19.50 -7.31
C ASP A 70 -6.02 -18.02 -6.85
N GLY A 71 -7.23 -17.43 -6.84
CA GLY A 71 -7.38 -16.01 -6.55
C GLY A 71 -6.97 -15.60 -5.14
N ILE A 72 -7.05 -16.50 -4.14
CA ILE A 72 -6.61 -16.21 -2.78
C ILE A 72 -5.08 -16.08 -2.74
N SER A 73 -4.37 -17.03 -3.36
CA SER A 73 -2.91 -16.99 -3.48
C SER A 73 -2.42 -15.80 -4.31
N ALA A 74 -3.16 -15.44 -5.36
CA ALA A 74 -2.88 -14.24 -6.15
C ALA A 74 -3.09 -12.95 -5.34
N ALA A 75 -4.20 -12.86 -4.58
CA ALA A 75 -4.48 -11.74 -3.68
C ALA A 75 -3.38 -11.56 -2.63
N GLU A 76 -2.88 -12.66 -2.05
CA GLU A 76 -1.78 -12.63 -1.09
C GLU A 76 -0.49 -12.03 -1.70
N ARG A 77 -0.16 -12.41 -2.94
CA ARG A 77 1.01 -11.84 -3.65
C ARG A 77 0.84 -10.34 -3.92
N LEU A 78 -0.35 -9.91 -4.34
CA LEU A 78 -0.65 -8.50 -4.62
C LEU A 78 -0.62 -7.67 -3.33
N SER A 79 -1.22 -8.16 -2.25
CA SER A 79 -1.26 -7.51 -0.94
C SER A 79 0.14 -7.36 -0.34
N LYS A 80 0.94 -8.44 -0.29
CA LYS A 80 2.32 -8.40 0.25
C LYS A 80 3.24 -7.41 -0.46
N ASN A 81 3.00 -7.14 -1.73
CA ASN A 81 3.79 -6.21 -2.54
C ASN A 81 3.12 -4.83 -2.70
N HIS A 82 2.04 -4.57 -1.97
CA HIS A 82 1.27 -3.31 -2.02
C HIS A 82 0.98 -2.85 -3.46
N ILE A 83 0.52 -3.81 -4.31
CA ILE A 83 0.31 -3.55 -5.73
C ILE A 83 -1.03 -2.86 -5.96
N ALA A 84 -2.11 -3.46 -5.47
CA ALA A 84 -3.48 -2.94 -5.56
C ALA A 84 -4.39 -3.66 -4.56
N PRO A 85 -5.51 -3.04 -4.13
CA PRO A 85 -6.57 -3.70 -3.38
C PRO A 85 -7.24 -4.78 -4.22
N VAL A 86 -7.69 -5.86 -3.56
CA VAL A 86 -8.33 -7.00 -4.23
C VAL A 86 -9.74 -7.18 -3.68
N VAL A 87 -10.70 -7.30 -4.59
CA VAL A 87 -12.06 -7.80 -4.35
C VAL A 87 -12.15 -9.21 -4.91
N LEU A 88 -12.45 -10.19 -4.04
CA LEU A 88 -12.60 -11.57 -4.46
C LEU A 88 -14.06 -11.90 -4.83
N LEU A 89 -14.23 -12.63 -5.92
CA LEU A 89 -15.50 -13.24 -6.30
C LEU A 89 -15.49 -14.71 -5.91
N THR A 90 -16.56 -15.20 -5.32
CA THR A 90 -16.62 -16.58 -4.84
C THR A 90 -17.98 -17.22 -5.04
N ALA A 91 -18.00 -18.48 -5.47
CA ALA A 91 -19.24 -19.25 -5.54
C ALA A 91 -19.68 -19.80 -4.15
N PHE A 92 -18.89 -19.59 -3.11
CA PHE A 92 -19.11 -20.18 -1.79
C PHE A 92 -19.11 -19.13 -0.69
N SER A 93 -20.14 -19.18 0.15
CA SER A 93 -20.26 -18.38 1.38
C SER A 93 -19.68 -19.11 2.61
N GLN A 94 -18.81 -20.12 2.41
CA GLN A 94 -18.25 -20.88 3.52
C GLN A 94 -17.29 -20.01 4.33
N LYS A 95 -17.50 -20.01 5.66
CA LYS A 95 -16.74 -19.19 6.61
C LYS A 95 -15.22 -19.37 6.49
N GLU A 96 -14.76 -20.58 6.27
CA GLU A 96 -13.33 -20.91 6.13
C GLU A 96 -12.68 -20.24 4.90
N LEU A 97 -13.41 -20.11 3.78
CA LEU A 97 -12.91 -19.39 2.60
C LEU A 97 -12.85 -17.89 2.80
N VAL A 98 -13.82 -17.33 3.53
CA VAL A 98 -13.84 -15.91 3.88
C VAL A 98 -12.68 -15.57 4.82
N GLU A 99 -12.41 -16.41 5.81
CA GLU A 99 -11.28 -16.25 6.73
C GLU A 99 -9.95 -16.32 5.98
N ARG A 100 -9.75 -17.30 5.10
CA ARG A 100 -8.55 -17.40 4.26
C ARG A 100 -8.39 -16.21 3.32
N ALA A 101 -9.46 -15.72 2.71
CA ALA A 101 -9.44 -14.53 1.86
C ALA A 101 -8.99 -13.28 2.64
N ALA A 102 -9.49 -13.11 3.87
CA ALA A 102 -9.09 -12.01 4.74
C ALA A 102 -7.61 -12.11 5.17
N GLU A 103 -7.13 -13.31 5.53
CA GLU A 103 -5.72 -13.58 5.86
C GLU A 103 -4.79 -13.32 4.66
N ALA A 104 -5.25 -13.59 3.44
CA ALA A 104 -4.54 -13.29 2.20
C ALA A 104 -4.54 -11.79 1.83
N GLY A 105 -5.20 -10.94 2.62
CA GLY A 105 -5.24 -9.49 2.41
C GLY A 105 -6.28 -9.02 1.39
N ALA A 106 -7.26 -9.86 1.03
CA ALA A 106 -8.43 -9.40 0.29
C ALA A 106 -9.27 -8.44 1.14
N LEU A 107 -9.62 -7.30 0.58
CA LEU A 107 -10.30 -6.23 1.35
C LEU A 107 -11.81 -6.30 1.29
N ALA A 108 -12.36 -7.01 0.30
CA ALA A 108 -13.78 -7.34 0.21
C ALA A 108 -13.95 -8.65 -0.59
N TYR A 109 -15.14 -9.23 -0.48
CA TYR A 109 -15.54 -10.36 -1.32
C TYR A 109 -17.01 -10.22 -1.73
N VAL A 110 -17.37 -10.83 -2.86
CA VAL A 110 -18.74 -10.87 -3.40
C VAL A 110 -19.09 -12.30 -3.75
N VAL A 111 -20.29 -12.74 -3.38
CA VAL A 111 -20.75 -14.11 -3.64
C VAL A 111 -21.46 -14.16 -5.00
N LYS A 112 -21.10 -15.15 -5.82
CA LYS A 112 -21.77 -15.44 -7.10
C LYS A 112 -23.06 -16.25 -6.86
N PRO A 113 -24.17 -15.96 -7.60
CA PRO A 113 -24.32 -14.89 -8.58
C PRO A 113 -24.49 -13.53 -7.90
N PHE A 114 -23.98 -12.49 -8.51
CA PHE A 114 -24.03 -11.11 -7.98
C PHE A 114 -24.69 -10.15 -8.98
N THR A 115 -25.09 -9.02 -8.45
CA THR A 115 -25.64 -7.89 -9.20
C THR A 115 -24.71 -6.68 -9.10
N PRO A 116 -24.90 -5.63 -9.92
CA PRO A 116 -24.18 -4.35 -9.71
C PRO A 116 -24.34 -3.79 -8.30
N SER A 117 -25.50 -3.99 -7.68
CA SER A 117 -25.77 -3.55 -6.30
C SER A 117 -24.97 -4.29 -5.24
N ASP A 118 -24.43 -5.46 -5.55
CA ASP A 118 -23.55 -6.22 -4.66
C ASP A 118 -22.07 -5.86 -4.91
N LEU A 119 -21.69 -5.72 -6.20
CA LEU A 119 -20.31 -5.51 -6.61
C LEU A 119 -19.81 -4.09 -6.30
N LEU A 120 -20.59 -3.06 -6.64
CA LEU A 120 -20.14 -1.68 -6.49
C LEU A 120 -19.88 -1.26 -5.03
N PRO A 121 -20.72 -1.59 -4.04
CA PRO A 121 -20.41 -1.31 -2.65
C PRO A 121 -19.15 -2.05 -2.15
N ALA A 122 -18.92 -3.29 -2.60
CA ALA A 122 -17.72 -4.05 -2.23
C ALA A 122 -16.45 -3.38 -2.78
N ILE A 123 -16.50 -2.84 -4.00
CA ILE A 123 -15.41 -2.06 -4.60
C ILE A 123 -15.11 -0.83 -3.74
N GLU A 124 -16.11 -0.03 -3.39
CA GLU A 124 -15.91 1.19 -2.59
C GLU A 124 -15.35 0.87 -1.20
N ILE A 125 -15.80 -0.22 -0.57
CA ILE A 125 -15.26 -0.70 0.71
C ILE A 125 -13.79 -1.08 0.56
N ALA A 126 -13.43 -1.84 -0.50
CA ALA A 126 -12.04 -2.25 -0.73
C ALA A 126 -11.12 -1.05 -0.94
N LEU A 127 -11.52 -0.10 -1.77
CA LEU A 127 -10.75 1.12 -2.04
C LEU A 127 -10.56 1.97 -0.78
N SER A 128 -11.63 2.16 0.00
CA SER A 128 -11.58 2.93 1.25
C SER A 128 -10.65 2.28 2.28
N ARG A 129 -10.75 0.95 2.47
CA ARG A 129 -9.88 0.21 3.39
C ARG A 129 -8.42 0.25 2.96
N TYR A 130 -8.16 0.11 1.67
CA TYR A 130 -6.79 0.20 1.14
C TYR A 130 -6.16 1.57 1.39
N ALA A 131 -6.90 2.64 1.12
CA ALA A 131 -6.43 3.99 1.41
C ALA A 131 -6.10 4.19 2.91
N GLN A 132 -6.91 3.64 3.81
CA GLN A 132 -6.64 3.67 5.26
C GLN A 132 -5.36 2.89 5.62
N ILE A 133 -5.16 1.69 5.05
CA ILE A 133 -3.97 0.87 5.30
C ILE A 133 -2.71 1.62 4.86
N ILE A 134 -2.68 2.16 3.63
CA ILE A 134 -1.53 2.90 3.11
C ILE A 134 -1.23 4.14 3.97
N THR A 135 -2.27 4.84 4.44
CA THR A 135 -2.09 6.00 5.33
C THR A 135 -1.45 5.58 6.67
N LEU A 136 -1.96 4.51 7.29
CA LEU A 136 -1.43 4.01 8.56
C LEU A 136 0.01 3.49 8.41
N GLU A 137 0.33 2.82 7.31
CA GLU A 137 1.70 2.35 7.05
C GLU A 137 2.68 3.53 6.90
N ALA A 138 2.27 4.59 6.21
CA ALA A 138 3.07 5.80 6.09
C ALA A 138 3.29 6.49 7.45
N GLU A 139 2.27 6.56 8.31
CA GLU A 139 2.38 7.10 9.67
C GLU A 139 3.32 6.26 10.54
N VAL A 140 3.21 4.93 10.46
CA VAL A 140 4.12 4.02 11.19
C VAL A 140 5.56 4.18 10.73
N ALA A 141 5.79 4.29 9.41
CA ALA A 141 7.13 4.51 8.86
C ALA A 141 7.75 5.83 9.36
N ASP A 142 6.98 6.93 9.36
CA ASP A 142 7.42 8.22 9.91
C ASP A 142 7.76 8.14 11.42
N LEU A 143 6.93 7.46 12.20
CA LEU A 143 7.17 7.26 13.64
C LEU A 143 8.45 6.44 13.90
N VAL A 144 8.69 5.39 13.12
CA VAL A 144 9.91 4.56 13.22
C VAL A 144 11.13 5.41 12.86
N GLU A 145 11.09 6.18 11.78
CA GLU A 145 12.19 7.07 11.37
C GLU A 145 12.52 8.11 12.46
N ARG A 146 11.50 8.75 13.03
CA ARG A 146 11.68 9.70 14.14
C ARG A 146 12.29 9.05 15.37
N PHE A 147 11.86 7.83 15.69
CA PHE A 147 12.39 7.08 16.84
C PHE A 147 13.88 6.72 16.64
N GLU A 148 14.25 6.22 15.47
CA GLU A 148 15.64 5.90 15.14
C GLU A 148 16.50 7.17 15.11
N THR A 149 16.02 8.26 14.54
CA THR A 149 16.70 9.55 14.55
C THR A 149 16.97 10.01 16.00
N ARG A 150 15.97 9.90 16.88
CA ARG A 150 16.14 10.26 18.30
C ARG A 150 17.22 9.42 18.98
N LYS A 151 17.22 8.11 18.78
CA LYS A 151 18.26 7.22 19.32
C LYS A 151 19.67 7.61 18.87
N LEU A 152 19.83 7.91 17.58
CA LEU A 152 21.11 8.34 17.02
C LEU A 152 21.55 9.70 17.61
N VAL A 153 20.64 10.66 17.69
CA VAL A 153 20.91 11.97 18.29
C VAL A 153 21.32 11.83 19.77
N ASP A 154 20.62 11.02 20.55
CA ASP A 154 20.96 10.78 21.96
C ASP A 154 22.34 10.12 22.11
N ARG A 155 22.67 9.16 21.25
CA ARG A 155 23.99 8.54 21.22
C ARG A 155 25.10 9.54 20.82
N ALA A 156 24.84 10.37 19.80
CA ALA A 156 25.78 11.41 19.37
C ALA A 156 26.02 12.45 20.46
N LYS A 157 24.96 12.87 21.19
CA LYS A 157 25.09 13.76 22.36
C LYS A 157 26.01 13.14 23.44
N GLY A 158 25.80 11.84 23.73
CA GLY A 158 26.66 11.12 24.69
C GLY A 158 28.15 11.14 24.29
N LEU A 159 28.45 10.91 23.01
CA LEU A 159 29.81 10.97 22.49
C LEU A 159 30.40 12.39 22.49
N LEU A 160 29.62 13.40 22.16
CA LEU A 160 30.03 14.81 22.24
C LEU A 160 30.30 15.21 23.68
N ASN A 161 29.52 14.76 24.65
CA ASN A 161 29.77 14.98 26.08
C ASN A 161 31.08 14.30 26.52
N GLU A 162 31.26 13.01 26.22
CA GLU A 162 32.43 12.22 26.59
C GLU A 162 33.75 12.74 25.97
N LYS A 163 33.72 13.06 24.68
CA LYS A 163 34.95 13.40 23.93
C LYS A 163 35.26 14.89 23.87
N MET A 164 34.24 15.75 24.00
CA MET A 164 34.39 17.22 23.87
C MET A 164 33.93 18.00 25.09
N GLY A 165 33.43 17.33 26.14
CA GLY A 165 32.99 17.95 27.39
C GLY A 165 31.73 18.83 27.26
N LEU A 166 30.95 18.69 26.17
CA LEU A 166 29.75 19.47 25.97
C LEU A 166 28.65 18.99 26.90
N THR A 167 27.90 19.91 27.49
CA THR A 167 26.65 19.55 28.19
C THR A 167 25.59 19.06 27.22
N GLU A 168 24.59 18.33 27.71
CA GLU A 168 23.52 17.80 26.84
C GLU A 168 22.82 18.89 26.00
N PRO A 169 22.44 20.07 26.53
CA PRO A 169 21.88 21.16 25.74
C PRO A 169 22.84 21.74 24.71
N GLU A 170 24.14 21.79 24.99
CA GLU A 170 25.17 22.28 24.07
C GLU A 170 25.39 21.29 22.94
N ALA A 171 25.48 19.99 23.26
CA ALA A 171 25.59 18.93 22.26
C ALA A 171 24.37 18.91 21.27
N PHE A 172 23.17 19.06 21.82
CA PHE A 172 21.96 19.15 20.96
C PHE A 172 22.00 20.36 20.03
N ARG A 173 22.32 21.56 20.57
CA ARG A 173 22.46 22.77 19.75
C ARG A 173 23.55 22.66 18.69
N TRP A 174 24.64 21.96 19.03
CA TRP A 174 25.72 21.71 18.09
C TRP A 174 25.26 20.85 16.91
N ILE A 175 24.54 19.75 17.18
CA ILE A 175 23.96 18.87 16.15
C ILE A 175 22.96 19.65 15.28
N GLN A 176 22.06 20.41 15.90
CA GLN A 176 21.07 21.22 15.20
C GLN A 176 21.71 22.27 14.30
N LYS A 177 22.71 22.99 14.77
CA LYS A 177 23.45 23.97 13.99
C LYS A 177 24.18 23.33 12.82
N ALA A 178 24.85 22.20 13.04
CA ALA A 178 25.54 21.47 11.99
C ALA A 178 24.58 20.96 10.90
N SER A 179 23.37 20.54 11.28
CA SER A 179 22.28 20.16 10.36
C SER A 179 21.88 21.35 9.48
N MET A 180 21.64 22.51 10.07
CA MET A 180 21.25 23.72 9.34
C MET A 180 22.37 24.24 8.40
N ASP A 181 23.59 24.34 8.93
CA ASP A 181 24.73 24.89 8.18
C ASP A 181 25.11 24.04 6.96
N ARG A 182 24.94 22.72 7.06
CA ARG A 182 25.28 21.76 6.02
C ARG A 182 24.11 21.30 5.17
N ARG A 183 22.88 21.71 5.49
CA ARG A 183 21.63 21.26 4.87
C ARG A 183 21.47 19.73 4.90
N LEU A 184 21.88 19.11 6.00
CA LEU A 184 21.75 17.70 6.29
C LEU A 184 20.62 17.48 7.30
N THR A 185 20.10 16.24 7.36
CA THR A 185 19.16 15.87 8.42
C THR A 185 19.89 15.73 9.77
N MET A 186 19.15 15.84 10.89
CA MET A 186 19.74 15.55 12.21
C MET A 186 20.18 14.09 12.32
N HIS A 187 19.53 13.17 11.61
CA HIS A 187 19.93 11.77 11.48
C HIS A 187 21.34 11.66 10.88
N ASP A 188 21.57 12.29 9.70
CA ASP A 188 22.86 12.22 8.98
C ASP A 188 24.00 12.83 9.79
N VAL A 189 23.74 13.95 10.46
CA VAL A 189 24.73 14.60 11.34
C VAL A 189 25.05 13.72 12.54
N ALA A 190 24.05 13.14 13.21
CA ALA A 190 24.25 12.25 14.33
C ALA A 190 25.03 10.99 13.93
N GLN A 191 24.68 10.40 12.80
CA GLN A 191 25.37 9.25 12.23
C GLN A 191 26.86 9.57 11.96
N ALA A 192 27.14 10.69 11.31
CA ALA A 192 28.51 11.13 11.04
C ALA A 192 29.34 11.36 12.32
N ILE A 193 28.74 11.94 13.36
CA ILE A 193 29.39 12.12 14.68
C ILE A 193 29.75 10.76 15.28
N ILE A 194 28.80 9.81 15.27
CA ILE A 194 29.01 8.47 15.81
C ILE A 194 30.16 7.79 15.07
N GLU A 195 30.19 7.82 13.76
CA GLU A 195 31.25 7.23 12.94
C GLU A 195 32.62 7.85 13.22
N GLN A 196 32.72 9.18 13.25
CA GLN A 196 33.97 9.89 13.47
C GLN A 196 34.53 9.75 14.90
N LEU A 197 33.66 9.79 15.90
CA LEU A 197 34.08 9.74 17.29
C LEU A 197 34.24 8.32 17.85
N SER A 198 33.56 7.32 17.25
CA SER A 198 33.75 5.91 17.58
C SER A 198 35.01 5.31 16.95
N ALA A 199 35.47 5.84 15.81
CA ALA A 199 36.67 5.37 15.10
C ALA A 199 37.99 5.86 15.75
N LYS A 200 37.95 6.83 16.66
CA LYS A 200 39.15 7.28 17.40
C LYS A 200 39.26 6.53 18.72
N LYS A 201 39.65 5.26 18.68
CA LYS A 201 40.22 4.52 19.82
C LYS A 201 41.70 4.64 19.83
#